data_be348098c173d5c5e69ca6af80fc3967
#
_entry.id   be348098c173d5c5e69ca6af80fc3967
#
_cell.length_a   1.000
_cell.length_b   1.000
_cell.length_c   1.000
_cell.angle_alpha   90.00
_cell.angle_beta   90.00
_cell.angle_gamma   90.00
#
_symmetry.space_group_name_H-M   'P 1'
#
loop_
_entity.id
_entity.type
_entity.pdbx_description
1 polymer ?
#
loop_
_entity_poly.entity_id
_entity_poly.type
_entity_poly.pdbx_seq_one_letter_code
_entity_poly.pdbx_strand_id
1 'polypeptide(L)'
;HAFSFAVPTKNFSWGVSLKYLNGLVYTGIDPDSSFTEFTTTPTDFNLHARYFLRQGIGGSGVAMDLGFISKEFNGMRVGFSFINAFGTIEWNGPSAFQVPELLINSLPGIVQEGDKWGASVVSKGDGLIYEIQADSITINKLSNGQWSDLFKEKKYIVKDLDEKGQQRKFKMRYPGLLRIGVSKRLDQDLIIASDLVAGFEDRFGVHQGWKLSTGLQFNRFKAFPLRLGFMYGGRFVKELGFGGGFHAGPIIYDYAFSFRNGTWIHSMKGVSFSFGVAITSFKGRKDKVPPSQ
;
A
#
# COMPACT_ATOMS: atom_id res chain seq x y z
N HIS A 1 11.15 -4.39 12.98
CA HIS A 1 11.32 -4.10 14.40
C HIS A 1 11.39 -2.60 14.60
N ALA A 2 10.70 -2.06 15.60
CA ALA A 2 10.68 -0.63 15.85
C ALA A 2 10.96 -0.35 17.33
N PHE A 3 11.77 0.67 17.57
CA PHE A 3 11.93 1.27 18.88
C PHE A 3 11.29 2.67 18.82
N SER A 4 10.31 2.91 19.69
CA SER A 4 9.55 4.15 19.70
C SER A 4 9.74 4.86 21.04
N PHE A 5 9.94 6.16 20.93
CA PHE A 5 10.06 7.07 22.06
C PHE A 5 9.06 8.22 21.88
N ALA A 6 8.33 8.56 22.93
CA ALA A 6 7.37 9.65 22.90
C ALA A 6 7.46 10.49 24.18
N VAL A 7 7.36 11.79 24.01
CA VAL A 7 7.43 12.78 25.11
C VAL A 7 6.14 13.59 25.13
N PRO A 8 5.34 13.46 26.20
CA PRO A 8 4.24 14.37 26.43
C PRO A 8 4.76 15.70 27.00
N THR A 9 4.32 16.80 26.42
CA THR A 9 4.55 18.15 26.94
C THR A 9 3.21 18.76 27.41
N LYS A 10 3.25 20.01 27.89
CA LYS A 10 2.05 20.69 28.39
C LYS A 10 0.97 20.83 27.31
N ASN A 11 1.33 21.17 26.08
CA ASN A 11 0.38 21.52 25.01
C ASN A 11 0.33 20.50 23.86
N PHE A 12 1.34 19.64 23.73
CA PHE A 12 1.46 18.65 22.66
C PHE A 12 2.26 17.44 23.13
N SER A 13 2.26 16.40 22.31
CA SER A 13 3.17 15.27 22.45
C SER A 13 3.87 15.05 21.11
N TRP A 14 5.13 14.68 21.16
CA TRP A 14 5.88 14.31 19.99
C TRP A 14 6.54 12.95 20.19
N GLY A 15 6.84 12.29 19.10
CA GLY A 15 7.45 10.97 19.15
C GLY A 15 8.29 10.69 17.91
N VAL A 16 9.24 9.80 18.11
CA VAL A 16 10.12 9.27 17.06
C VAL A 16 10.13 7.76 17.17
N SER A 17 10.07 7.08 16.03
CA SER A 17 10.27 5.65 15.95
C SER A 17 11.44 5.33 15.03
N LEU A 18 12.42 4.62 15.52
CA LEU A 18 13.50 4.07 14.71
C LEU A 18 13.13 2.63 14.36
N LYS A 19 13.20 2.30 13.07
CA LYS A 19 12.81 1.01 12.54
C LYS A 19 14.01 0.30 11.94
N TYR A 20 14.18 -0.94 12.30
CA TYR A 20 14.98 -1.89 11.55
C TYR A 20 14.06 -2.67 10.62
N LEU A 21 14.32 -2.58 9.32
CA LEU A 21 13.58 -3.28 8.28
C LEU A 21 14.29 -4.61 7.99
N ASN A 22 13.56 -5.70 8.05
CA ASN A 22 14.05 -7.01 7.66
C ASN A 22 13.31 -7.47 6.40
N GLY A 23 14.02 -7.51 5.28
CA GLY A 23 13.49 -7.97 4.00
C GLY A 23 13.52 -9.49 3.93
N LEU A 24 12.38 -10.12 3.69
CA LEU A 24 12.31 -11.55 3.45
C LEU A 24 12.44 -11.83 1.95
N VAL A 25 11.51 -11.32 1.19
CA VAL A 25 11.42 -11.54 -0.26
C VAL A 25 10.90 -10.27 -0.93
N TYR A 26 11.45 -9.98 -2.08
CA TYR A 26 10.99 -8.95 -2.99
C TYR A 26 10.92 -9.50 -4.41
N THR A 27 9.84 -9.17 -5.11
CA THR A 27 9.72 -9.36 -6.55
C THR A 27 9.09 -8.11 -7.15
N GLY A 28 9.71 -7.56 -8.16
CA GLY A 28 9.21 -6.36 -8.83
C GLY A 28 9.92 -6.08 -10.15
N ILE A 29 9.28 -5.26 -10.98
CA ILE A 29 9.86 -4.79 -12.24
C ILE A 29 10.92 -3.75 -11.91
N ASP A 30 12.10 -3.93 -12.48
CA ASP A 30 13.20 -2.95 -12.43
C ASP A 30 12.96 -1.89 -13.51
N PRO A 31 12.63 -0.64 -13.17
CA PRO A 31 12.32 0.38 -14.14
C PRO A 31 13.52 0.77 -15.01
N ASP A 32 14.75 0.67 -14.48
CA ASP A 32 15.96 1.05 -15.18
C ASP A 32 16.35 0.06 -16.28
N SER A 33 15.89 -1.20 -16.15
CA SER A 33 16.15 -2.29 -17.10
C SER A 33 14.91 -2.68 -17.92
N SER A 34 13.83 -1.90 -17.81
CA SER A 34 12.55 -2.19 -18.46
C SER A 34 12.12 -1.01 -19.31
N PHE A 35 11.49 -1.30 -20.44
CA PHE A 35 10.92 -0.29 -21.31
C PHE A 35 9.66 -0.80 -21.99
N THR A 36 8.85 0.15 -22.46
CA THR A 36 7.71 -0.10 -23.34
C THR A 36 7.71 0.98 -24.40
N GLU A 37 7.81 0.57 -25.64
CA GLU A 37 7.74 1.42 -26.81
C GLU A 37 6.48 1.05 -27.59
N PHE A 38 5.64 2.05 -27.85
CA PHE A 38 4.40 1.88 -28.59
C PHE A 38 4.34 2.93 -29.69
N THR A 39 4.39 2.49 -30.95
CA THR A 39 4.36 3.36 -32.11
C THR A 39 3.08 3.11 -32.90
N THR A 40 2.32 4.15 -33.22
CA THR A 40 1.08 4.07 -33.99
C THR A 40 1.25 4.79 -35.34
N THR A 41 0.69 4.16 -36.37
CA THR A 41 0.45 4.78 -37.69
C THR A 41 -1.07 4.88 -37.92
N PRO A 42 -1.52 5.56 -38.98
CA PRO A 42 -2.97 5.60 -39.29
C PRO A 42 -3.60 4.21 -39.54
N THR A 43 -2.81 3.22 -39.89
CA THR A 43 -3.28 1.87 -40.31
C THR A 43 -2.89 0.75 -39.40
N ASP A 44 -1.85 0.92 -38.62
CA ASP A 44 -1.27 -0.14 -37.78
C ASP A 44 -0.61 0.42 -36.52
N PHE A 45 -0.20 -0.49 -35.63
CA PHE A 45 0.64 -0.18 -34.51
C PHE A 45 1.73 -1.25 -34.30
N ASN A 46 2.82 -0.81 -33.66
CA ASN A 46 3.94 -1.65 -33.24
C ASN A 46 4.09 -1.54 -31.74
N LEU A 47 4.36 -2.65 -31.10
CA LEU A 47 4.65 -2.74 -29.67
C LEU A 47 5.98 -3.46 -29.46
N HIS A 48 6.89 -2.82 -28.74
CA HIS A 48 8.11 -3.47 -28.25
C HIS A 48 8.22 -3.19 -26.75
N ALA A 49 8.17 -4.22 -25.95
CA ALA A 49 8.27 -4.10 -24.50
C ALA A 49 9.24 -5.15 -23.95
N ARG A 50 10.03 -4.72 -22.99
CA ARG A 50 10.93 -5.59 -22.22
C ARG A 50 10.78 -5.26 -20.75
N TYR A 51 10.49 -6.27 -19.95
CA TYR A 51 10.38 -6.15 -18.51
C TYR A 51 11.42 -7.04 -17.83
N PHE A 52 12.22 -6.44 -16.97
CA PHE A 52 13.13 -7.16 -16.11
C PHE A 52 12.52 -7.27 -14.70
N LEU A 53 12.08 -8.47 -14.33
CA LEU A 53 11.65 -8.78 -12.99
C LEU A 53 12.87 -9.11 -12.15
N ARG A 54 13.15 -8.26 -11.17
CA ARG A 54 14.21 -8.47 -10.20
C ARG A 54 13.64 -9.09 -8.93
N GLN A 55 14.38 -10.05 -8.41
CA GLN A 55 14.08 -10.68 -7.13
C GLN A 55 15.15 -10.35 -6.10
N GLY A 56 14.71 -10.15 -4.87
CA GLY A 56 15.56 -9.98 -3.71
C GLY A 56 15.16 -10.97 -2.62
N ILE A 57 16.15 -11.68 -2.10
CA ILE A 57 15.94 -12.63 -1.01
C ILE A 57 16.87 -12.27 0.13
N GLY A 58 16.25 -11.94 1.27
CA GLY A 58 16.95 -11.37 2.39
C GLY A 58 17.35 -9.92 2.14
N GLY A 59 17.34 -9.14 3.16
CA GLY A 59 17.72 -7.74 3.09
C GLY A 59 17.58 -7.06 4.44
N SER A 60 18.22 -5.93 4.54
CA SER A 60 18.14 -5.11 5.74
C SER A 60 18.06 -3.64 5.40
N GLY A 61 17.44 -2.90 6.30
CA GLY A 61 17.28 -1.47 6.11
C GLY A 61 16.92 -0.76 7.39
N VAL A 62 16.86 0.54 7.29
CA VAL A 62 16.45 1.41 8.38
C VAL A 62 15.39 2.39 7.91
N ALA A 63 14.49 2.75 8.80
CA ALA A 63 13.51 3.80 8.55
C ALA A 63 13.23 4.56 9.85
N MET A 64 12.68 5.76 9.73
CA MET A 64 12.32 6.59 10.86
C MET A 64 10.92 7.17 10.68
N ASP A 65 10.14 7.13 11.75
CA ASP A 65 8.89 7.87 11.82
C ASP A 65 9.02 9.05 12.76
N LEU A 66 8.34 10.12 12.40
CA LEU A 66 8.17 11.32 13.22
C LEU A 66 6.69 11.53 13.46
N GLY A 67 6.31 11.84 14.69
CA GLY A 67 4.93 12.09 15.07
C GLY A 67 4.79 13.28 16.00
N PHE A 68 3.69 13.99 15.82
CA PHE A 68 3.28 15.11 16.66
C PHE A 68 1.77 15.08 16.84
N ILE A 69 1.28 15.33 18.04
CA ILE A 69 -0.14 15.48 18.33
C ILE A 69 -0.35 16.58 19.37
N SER A 70 -1.26 17.51 19.08
CA SER A 70 -1.66 18.53 20.04
C SER A 70 -2.50 17.93 21.17
N LYS A 71 -2.51 18.54 22.34
CA LYS A 71 -3.60 18.31 23.29
C LYS A 71 -4.90 18.91 22.74
N GLU A 72 -5.98 18.48 23.30
CA GLU A 72 -7.30 19.01 22.93
C GLU A 72 -7.43 20.46 23.42
N PHE A 73 -7.77 21.35 22.49
CA PHE A 73 -8.04 22.76 22.76
C PHE A 73 -9.39 23.13 22.12
N ASN A 74 -10.33 23.56 22.91
CA ASN A 74 -11.72 23.87 22.48
C ASN A 74 -12.35 22.73 21.65
N GLY A 75 -12.18 21.48 22.09
CA GLY A 75 -12.67 20.31 21.39
C GLY A 75 -11.88 19.95 20.12
N MET A 76 -10.83 20.68 19.78
CA MET A 76 -10.01 20.45 18.58
C MET A 76 -8.69 19.77 18.92
N ARG A 77 -8.26 18.84 18.08
CA ARG A 77 -6.96 18.18 18.15
C ARG A 77 -6.34 18.12 16.76
N VAL A 78 -5.06 18.42 16.68
CA VAL A 78 -4.27 18.37 15.43
C VAL A 78 -3.18 17.33 15.58
N GLY A 79 -2.96 16.53 14.54
CA GLY A 79 -1.91 15.53 14.46
C GLY A 79 -1.11 15.68 13.17
N PHE A 80 0.16 15.33 13.25
CA PHE A 80 1.09 15.26 12.14
C PHE A 80 1.89 13.97 12.29
N SER A 81 2.10 13.25 11.20
CA SER A 81 3.04 12.14 11.19
C SER A 81 3.74 12.03 9.84
N PHE A 82 5.02 11.77 9.89
CA PHE A 82 5.82 11.42 8.73
C PHE A 82 6.37 10.01 8.94
N ILE A 83 5.79 9.08 8.24
CA ILE A 83 6.10 7.65 8.33
C ILE A 83 7.18 7.33 7.31
N ASN A 84 8.20 6.57 7.70
CA ASN A 84 9.34 6.19 6.88
C ASN A 84 10.06 7.40 6.23
N ALA A 85 10.29 8.48 6.99
CA ALA A 85 10.89 9.73 6.50
C ALA A 85 12.21 9.52 5.72
N PHE A 86 13.03 8.54 6.13
CA PHE A 86 14.33 8.22 5.52
C PHE A 86 14.50 6.71 5.32
N GLY A 87 13.39 6.02 4.96
CA GLY A 87 13.41 4.58 4.81
C GLY A 87 14.21 4.11 3.60
N THR A 88 15.14 3.19 3.80
CA THR A 88 15.85 2.46 2.74
C THR A 88 16.00 1.00 3.12
N ILE A 89 15.96 0.12 2.13
CA ILE A 89 16.22 -1.30 2.29
C ILE A 89 17.21 -1.75 1.20
N GLU A 90 18.25 -2.49 1.61
CA GLU A 90 19.18 -3.16 0.70
C GLU A 90 18.81 -4.62 0.62
N TRP A 91 18.53 -5.09 -0.58
CA TRP A 91 18.16 -6.46 -0.91
C TRP A 91 19.37 -7.28 -1.31
N ASN A 92 19.32 -8.60 -1.12
CA ASN A 92 20.39 -9.54 -1.36
C ASN A 92 21.64 -9.27 -0.51
N GLY A 93 21.45 -8.56 0.57
CA GLY A 93 22.48 -8.21 1.55
C GLY A 93 22.38 -9.07 2.82
N PRO A 94 23.28 -8.83 3.79
CA PRO A 94 23.19 -9.46 5.08
C PRO A 94 21.89 -9.03 5.76
N SER A 95 21.17 -10.01 6.32
CA SER A 95 19.98 -9.80 7.13
C SER A 95 20.27 -10.26 8.56
N ALA A 96 19.73 -9.55 9.54
CA ALA A 96 19.85 -9.98 10.94
C ALA A 96 19.06 -11.28 11.22
N PHE A 97 18.12 -11.61 10.36
CA PHE A 97 17.32 -12.82 10.45
C PHE A 97 17.51 -13.65 9.19
N GLN A 98 17.84 -14.93 9.37
CA GLN A 98 17.91 -15.85 8.24
C GLN A 98 16.52 -16.00 7.60
N VAL A 99 16.46 -15.85 6.29
CA VAL A 99 15.24 -16.15 5.55
C VAL A 99 15.07 -17.66 5.56
N PRO A 100 13.91 -18.19 5.96
CA PRO A 100 13.67 -19.63 5.96
C PRO A 100 13.91 -20.23 4.56
N GLU A 101 14.66 -21.32 4.51
CA GLU A 101 14.99 -21.99 3.24
C GLU A 101 13.75 -22.44 2.47
N LEU A 102 12.68 -22.77 3.20
CA LEU A 102 11.38 -23.07 2.62
C LEU A 102 10.83 -21.89 1.79
N LEU A 103 11.00 -20.65 2.25
CA LEU A 103 10.58 -19.45 1.50
C LEU A 103 11.46 -19.21 0.29
N ILE A 104 12.75 -19.49 0.37
CA ILE A 104 13.69 -19.34 -0.74
C ILE A 104 13.34 -20.32 -1.86
N ASN A 105 12.98 -21.55 -1.50
CA ASN A 105 12.71 -22.63 -2.44
C ASN A 105 11.27 -22.65 -2.98
N SER A 106 10.36 -21.89 -2.39
CA SER A 106 8.94 -21.88 -2.76
C SER A 106 8.47 -20.63 -3.50
N LEU A 107 9.40 -19.75 -3.92
CA LEU A 107 9.05 -18.58 -4.73
C LEU A 107 8.66 -19.02 -6.15
N PRO A 108 7.40 -18.88 -6.55
CA PRO A 108 6.99 -19.26 -7.89
C PRO A 108 7.52 -18.23 -8.89
N GLY A 109 8.34 -18.68 -9.82
CA GLY A 109 8.64 -17.95 -11.05
C GLY A 109 7.86 -18.54 -12.21
N ILE A 110 7.44 -17.72 -13.16
CA ILE A 110 6.84 -18.22 -14.40
C ILE A 110 7.99 -18.49 -15.36
N VAL A 111 8.27 -19.75 -15.65
CA VAL A 111 9.32 -20.18 -16.54
C VAL A 111 8.72 -20.90 -17.73
N GLN A 112 9.27 -20.65 -18.90
CA GLN A 112 9.00 -21.43 -20.07
C GLN A 112 10.04 -22.54 -20.18
N GLU A 113 9.59 -23.79 -20.05
CA GLU A 113 10.42 -24.96 -20.33
C GLU A 113 9.88 -25.60 -21.60
N GLY A 114 10.55 -25.32 -22.72
CA GLY A 114 10.03 -25.67 -24.06
C GLY A 114 8.75 -24.90 -24.41
N ASP A 115 7.75 -25.60 -24.97
CA ASP A 115 6.45 -25.02 -25.33
C ASP A 115 5.42 -25.01 -24.18
N LYS A 116 5.83 -25.41 -22.97
CA LYS A 116 4.92 -25.47 -21.82
C LYS A 116 5.18 -24.36 -20.82
N TRP A 117 4.13 -23.66 -20.46
CA TRP A 117 4.11 -22.69 -19.38
C TRP A 117 3.92 -23.41 -18.04
N GLY A 118 4.82 -23.18 -17.11
CA GLY A 118 4.72 -23.72 -15.75
C GLY A 118 5.17 -22.71 -14.70
N ALA A 119 4.68 -22.85 -13.48
CA ALA A 119 5.28 -22.23 -12.34
C ALA A 119 6.53 -23.03 -11.99
N SER A 120 7.71 -22.41 -12.04
CA SER A 120 8.95 -23.01 -11.56
C SER A 120 9.47 -22.19 -10.38
N VAL A 121 10.26 -22.84 -9.56
CA VAL A 121 10.94 -22.18 -8.45
C VAL A 121 12.14 -21.43 -9.01
N VAL A 122 12.10 -20.11 -8.91
CA VAL A 122 13.24 -19.26 -9.30
C VAL A 122 14.23 -19.27 -8.14
N SER A 123 15.45 -19.70 -8.40
CA SER A 123 16.48 -19.78 -7.37
C SER A 123 17.00 -18.39 -6.97
N LYS A 124 17.67 -18.34 -5.83
CA LYS A 124 18.28 -17.10 -5.31
C LYS A 124 19.23 -16.52 -6.36
N GLY A 125 19.05 -15.24 -6.71
CA GLY A 125 19.89 -14.53 -7.65
C GLY A 125 19.43 -14.52 -9.09
N ASP A 126 18.28 -15.12 -9.37
CA ASP A 126 17.73 -15.11 -10.71
C ASP A 126 16.84 -13.87 -10.94
N GLY A 127 16.91 -13.32 -12.13
CA GLY A 127 15.98 -12.35 -12.68
C GLY A 127 15.20 -12.98 -13.83
N LEU A 128 14.01 -12.52 -14.07
CA LEU A 128 13.18 -12.94 -15.20
C LEU A 128 13.07 -11.80 -16.20
N ILE A 129 13.46 -12.06 -17.43
CA ILE A 129 13.21 -11.15 -18.55
C ILE A 129 12.00 -11.65 -19.32
N TYR A 130 11.08 -10.73 -19.56
CA TYR A 130 9.90 -10.93 -20.37
C TYR A 130 9.88 -9.91 -21.50
N GLU A 131 9.97 -10.37 -22.74
CA GLU A 131 9.92 -9.53 -23.93
C GLU A 131 8.66 -9.81 -24.71
N ILE A 132 7.99 -8.74 -25.15
CA ILE A 132 6.82 -8.77 -26.01
C ILE A 132 7.16 -7.93 -27.24
N GLN A 133 7.01 -8.51 -28.41
CA GLN A 133 7.13 -7.81 -29.69
C GLN A 133 5.90 -8.06 -30.53
N ALA A 134 5.36 -6.99 -31.09
CA ALA A 134 4.24 -7.07 -32.02
C ALA A 134 4.44 -6.05 -33.12
N ASP A 135 4.51 -6.53 -34.34
CA ASP A 135 4.85 -5.74 -35.53
C ASP A 135 3.64 -5.64 -36.47
N SER A 136 3.35 -4.42 -36.95
CA SER A 136 2.35 -4.15 -37.97
C SER A 136 0.97 -4.75 -37.63
N ILE A 137 0.50 -4.50 -36.45
CA ILE A 137 -0.83 -4.94 -36.01
C ILE A 137 -1.87 -3.99 -36.58
N THR A 138 -2.69 -4.48 -37.48
CA THR A 138 -3.81 -3.75 -38.07
C THR A 138 -5.13 -4.07 -37.35
N ILE A 139 -6.12 -3.18 -37.45
CA ILE A 139 -7.45 -3.39 -36.88
C ILE A 139 -8.07 -4.69 -37.39
N ASN A 140 -7.85 -5.02 -38.67
CA ASN A 140 -8.37 -6.25 -39.27
C ASN A 140 -7.74 -7.51 -38.65
N LYS A 141 -6.45 -7.49 -38.33
CA LYS A 141 -5.79 -8.61 -37.63
C LYS A 141 -6.33 -8.78 -36.21
N LEU A 142 -6.60 -7.69 -35.50
CA LEU A 142 -7.20 -7.73 -34.18
C LEU A 142 -8.63 -8.29 -34.18
N SER A 143 -9.43 -7.94 -35.17
CA SER A 143 -10.81 -8.41 -35.27
C SER A 143 -10.95 -9.87 -35.63
N ASN A 144 -9.94 -10.47 -36.27
CA ASN A 144 -9.95 -11.87 -36.70
C ASN A 144 -9.62 -12.88 -35.58
N GLY A 145 -9.35 -12.40 -34.36
CA GLY A 145 -9.24 -13.27 -33.16
C GLY A 145 -7.94 -14.06 -33.02
N GLN A 146 -6.96 -13.90 -33.90
CA GLN A 146 -5.67 -14.60 -33.88
C GLN A 146 -4.64 -13.86 -32.99
N TRP A 147 -4.98 -13.64 -31.73
CA TRP A 147 -4.14 -12.88 -30.82
C TRP A 147 -2.78 -13.52 -30.54
N SER A 148 -2.72 -14.83 -30.44
CA SER A 148 -1.48 -15.56 -30.15
C SER A 148 -0.40 -15.37 -31.20
N ASP A 149 -0.80 -15.20 -32.47
CA ASP A 149 0.14 -15.08 -33.59
C ASP A 149 0.63 -13.64 -33.79
N LEU A 150 -0.05 -12.68 -33.18
CA LEU A 150 0.28 -11.26 -33.30
C LEU A 150 1.38 -10.83 -32.34
N PHE A 151 1.49 -11.51 -31.20
CA PHE A 151 2.44 -11.17 -30.16
C PHE A 151 3.53 -12.24 -30.05
N LYS A 152 4.76 -11.85 -30.35
CA LYS A 152 5.92 -12.71 -30.12
C LYS A 152 6.40 -12.49 -28.69
N GLU A 153 6.24 -13.50 -27.87
CA GLU A 153 6.65 -13.48 -26.46
C GLU A 153 7.93 -14.30 -26.28
N LYS A 154 8.86 -13.73 -25.52
CA LYS A 154 10.05 -14.44 -25.08
C LYS A 154 10.20 -14.28 -23.58
N LYS A 155 10.47 -15.36 -22.88
CA LYS A 155 10.73 -15.37 -21.44
C LYS A 155 11.98 -16.18 -21.18
N TYR A 156 12.89 -15.61 -20.42
CA TYR A 156 14.12 -16.30 -20.03
C TYR A 156 14.60 -15.84 -18.67
N ILE A 157 15.22 -16.77 -17.95
CA ILE A 157 15.84 -16.51 -16.66
C ILE A 157 17.27 -16.05 -16.91
N VAL A 158 17.70 -15.01 -16.24
CA VAL A 158 19.07 -14.51 -16.21
C VAL A 158 19.56 -14.45 -14.78
N LYS A 159 20.82 -14.77 -14.59
CA LYS A 159 21.48 -14.58 -13.30
C LYS A 159 21.81 -13.10 -13.12
N ASP A 160 21.22 -12.46 -12.12
CA ASP A 160 21.55 -11.07 -11.77
C ASP A 160 22.76 -11.05 -10.82
N LEU A 161 23.94 -11.23 -11.41
CA LEU A 161 25.21 -11.31 -10.70
C LEU A 161 25.98 -9.98 -10.82
N ASP A 162 26.76 -9.68 -9.78
CA ASP A 162 27.70 -8.57 -9.79
C ASP A 162 29.00 -8.96 -10.52
N GLU A 163 29.94 -8.02 -10.61
CA GLU A 163 31.28 -8.26 -11.28
C GLU A 163 32.09 -9.38 -10.61
N LYS A 164 31.75 -9.75 -9.38
CA LYS A 164 32.44 -10.83 -8.63
C LYS A 164 31.71 -12.16 -8.74
N GLY A 165 30.65 -12.25 -9.56
CA GLY A 165 29.82 -13.44 -9.68
C GLY A 165 28.92 -13.72 -8.48
N GLN A 166 28.73 -12.74 -7.58
CA GLN A 166 27.79 -12.82 -6.48
C GLN A 166 26.45 -12.21 -6.88
N GLN A 167 25.38 -12.64 -6.21
CA GLN A 167 24.08 -12.03 -6.42
C GLN A 167 24.13 -10.52 -6.23
N ARG A 168 23.64 -9.77 -7.21
CA ARG A 168 23.66 -8.30 -7.19
C ARG A 168 22.83 -7.77 -6.02
N LYS A 169 23.47 -6.95 -5.20
CA LYS A 169 22.79 -6.17 -4.18
C LYS A 169 22.15 -4.94 -4.79
N PHE A 170 20.98 -4.58 -4.35
CA PHE A 170 20.33 -3.35 -4.78
C PHE A 170 19.62 -2.67 -3.64
N LYS A 171 19.60 -1.34 -3.68
CA LYS A 171 18.92 -0.51 -2.67
C LYS A 171 17.60 -0.01 -3.22
N MET A 172 16.61 -0.02 -2.36
CA MET A 172 15.31 0.54 -2.65
C MET A 172 14.92 1.51 -1.55
N ARG A 173 14.29 2.58 -1.94
CA ARG A 173 13.65 3.48 -0.99
C ARG A 173 12.40 2.81 -0.41
N TYR A 174 12.27 2.87 0.91
CA TYR A 174 11.04 2.44 1.58
C TYR A 174 10.11 3.65 1.63
N PRO A 175 8.93 3.60 1.02
CA PRO A 175 8.16 4.79 0.69
C PRO A 175 7.74 5.58 1.92
N GLY A 176 7.97 6.87 1.85
CA GLY A 176 7.53 7.82 2.86
C GLY A 176 6.05 8.17 2.72
N LEU A 177 5.40 8.42 3.84
CA LEU A 177 4.01 8.85 3.93
C LEU A 177 3.87 10.00 4.91
N LEU A 178 3.39 11.13 4.43
CA LEU A 178 3.02 12.27 5.25
C LEU A 178 1.53 12.21 5.58
N ARG A 179 1.17 12.45 6.83
CA ARG A 179 -0.22 12.57 7.26
C ARG A 179 -0.41 13.77 8.17
N ILE A 180 -1.41 14.58 7.87
CA ILE A 180 -1.86 15.69 8.69
C ILE A 180 -3.33 15.48 8.98
N GLY A 181 -3.68 15.45 10.27
CA GLY A 181 -5.05 15.22 10.70
C GLY A 181 -5.54 16.31 11.64
N VAL A 182 -6.80 16.64 11.52
CA VAL A 182 -7.50 17.50 12.46
C VAL A 182 -8.81 16.84 12.86
N SER A 183 -9.14 16.88 14.13
CA SER A 183 -10.46 16.48 14.62
C SER A 183 -11.03 17.55 15.51
N LYS A 184 -12.35 17.73 15.44
CA LYS A 184 -13.06 18.67 16.31
C LYS A 184 -14.33 18.01 16.83
N ARG A 185 -14.51 18.07 18.13
CA ARG A 185 -15.77 17.75 18.76
C ARG A 185 -16.67 19.00 18.69
N LEU A 186 -17.72 18.91 17.89
CA LEU A 186 -18.67 20.01 17.70
C LEU A 186 -19.70 20.04 18.83
N ASP A 187 -20.08 18.85 19.32
CA ASP A 187 -21.00 18.65 20.44
C ASP A 187 -20.59 17.35 21.18
N GLN A 188 -21.27 17.05 22.29
CA GLN A 188 -21.02 15.82 23.07
C GLN A 188 -21.11 14.56 22.21
N ASP A 189 -21.99 14.58 21.21
CA ASP A 189 -22.32 13.44 20.36
C ASP A 189 -21.76 13.54 18.93
N LEU A 190 -21.21 14.67 18.52
CA LEU A 190 -20.80 14.90 17.13
C LEU A 190 -19.31 15.24 17.03
N ILE A 191 -18.59 14.42 16.27
CA ILE A 191 -17.16 14.61 15.97
C ILE A 191 -17.01 14.73 14.46
N ILE A 192 -16.28 15.75 14.01
CA ILE A 192 -15.76 15.87 12.64
C ILE A 192 -14.26 15.64 12.66
N ALA A 193 -13.76 14.91 11.66
CA ALA A 193 -12.33 14.73 11.47
C ALA A 193 -11.96 14.85 9.99
N SER A 194 -10.78 15.38 9.72
CA SER A 194 -10.24 15.45 8.36
C SER A 194 -8.77 15.08 8.38
N ASP A 195 -8.36 14.27 7.40
CA ASP A 195 -6.99 13.82 7.21
C ASP A 195 -6.52 14.14 5.80
N LEU A 196 -5.35 14.76 5.67
CA LEU A 196 -4.60 14.87 4.44
C LEU A 196 -3.45 13.87 4.50
N VAL A 197 -3.39 12.98 3.52
CA VAL A 197 -2.34 11.97 3.37
C VAL A 197 -1.62 12.19 2.05
N ALA A 198 -0.29 12.23 2.06
CA ALA A 198 0.52 12.34 0.86
C ALA A 198 1.56 11.22 0.83
N GLY A 199 1.56 10.43 -0.24
CA GLY A 199 2.57 9.42 -0.54
C GLY A 199 3.55 9.93 -1.57
N PHE A 200 4.83 9.54 -1.45
CA PHE A 200 5.89 10.06 -2.31
C PHE A 200 6.31 9.07 -3.40
N GLU A 201 5.92 7.81 -3.29
CA GLU A 201 6.27 6.76 -4.25
C GLU A 201 5.16 5.71 -4.35
N ASP A 202 4.98 5.13 -5.55
CA ASP A 202 4.09 4.00 -5.79
C ASP A 202 4.80 2.67 -5.50
N ARG A 203 4.90 2.31 -4.22
CA ARG A 203 5.61 1.11 -3.80
C ARG A 203 5.10 0.61 -2.46
N PHE A 204 5.14 -0.70 -2.22
CA PHE A 204 4.75 -1.33 -0.95
C PHE A 204 3.37 -0.89 -0.41
N GLY A 205 2.40 -0.69 -1.31
CA GLY A 205 1.04 -0.29 -0.94
C GLY A 205 0.84 1.20 -0.66
N VAL A 206 1.90 2.00 -0.70
CA VAL A 206 1.81 3.47 -0.73
C VAL A 206 1.58 3.90 -2.17
N HIS A 207 0.71 4.88 -2.38
CA HIS A 207 0.47 5.52 -3.67
C HIS A 207 1.03 6.93 -3.68
N GLN A 208 1.73 7.26 -4.77
CA GLN A 208 2.19 8.62 -5.01
C GLN A 208 0.99 9.56 -5.20
N GLY A 209 1.05 10.72 -4.55
CA GLY A 209 0.01 11.72 -4.60
C GLY A 209 -0.63 11.96 -3.23
N TRP A 210 -1.65 12.80 -3.23
CA TRP A 210 -2.34 13.20 -2.03
C TRP A 210 -3.78 12.69 -1.99
N LYS A 211 -4.29 12.54 -0.78
CA LYS A 211 -5.65 12.10 -0.49
C LYS A 211 -6.19 12.90 0.70
N LEU A 212 -7.29 13.59 0.50
CA LEU A 212 -8.04 14.26 1.55
C LEU A 212 -9.23 13.38 1.95
N SER A 213 -9.37 13.13 3.24
CA SER A 213 -10.51 12.39 3.79
C SER A 213 -11.19 13.23 4.86
N THR A 214 -12.50 13.29 4.84
CA THR A 214 -13.28 13.95 5.89
C THR A 214 -14.36 13.00 6.38
N GLY A 215 -14.55 12.92 7.70
CA GLY A 215 -15.52 12.03 8.32
C GLY A 215 -16.30 12.74 9.43
N LEU A 216 -17.53 12.29 9.58
CA LEU A 216 -18.43 12.65 10.66
C LEU A 216 -18.75 11.41 11.47
N GLN A 217 -18.74 11.51 12.78
CA GLN A 217 -19.18 10.46 13.69
C GLN A 217 -20.24 11.02 14.65
N PHE A 218 -21.38 10.34 14.69
CA PHE A 218 -22.50 10.68 15.53
C PHE A 218 -22.73 9.57 16.58
N ASN A 219 -22.56 9.91 17.85
CA ASN A 219 -22.54 8.99 19.00
C ASN A 219 -23.71 9.14 19.96
N ARG A 220 -24.80 9.83 19.56
CA ARG A 220 -25.96 10.06 20.43
C ARG A 220 -26.51 8.75 21.00
N PHE A 221 -26.54 7.73 20.19
CA PHE A 221 -26.85 6.37 20.62
C PHE A 221 -25.56 5.62 20.92
N LYS A 222 -25.15 5.57 22.19
CA LYS A 222 -23.87 4.94 22.60
C LYS A 222 -23.70 3.51 22.08
N ALA A 223 -24.81 2.77 21.96
CA ALA A 223 -24.82 1.42 21.41
C ALA A 223 -24.76 1.38 19.87
N PHE A 224 -25.07 2.47 19.17
CA PHE A 224 -25.20 2.52 17.71
C PHE A 224 -24.52 3.77 17.15
N PRO A 225 -23.20 3.84 17.14
CA PRO A 225 -22.47 4.92 16.48
C PRO A 225 -22.74 4.90 14.98
N LEU A 226 -23.01 6.07 14.40
CA LEU A 226 -23.15 6.26 12.95
C LEU A 226 -21.98 7.05 12.42
N ARG A 227 -21.52 6.72 11.22
CA ARG A 227 -20.37 7.34 10.58
C ARG A 227 -20.65 7.64 9.11
N LEU A 228 -20.22 8.80 8.66
CA LEU A 228 -20.23 9.21 7.27
C LEU A 228 -18.84 9.68 6.91
N GLY A 229 -18.31 9.25 5.76
CA GLY A 229 -16.98 9.62 5.29
C GLY A 229 -16.99 9.99 3.81
N PHE A 230 -16.19 10.98 3.47
CA PHE A 230 -15.91 11.35 2.10
C PHE A 230 -14.41 11.44 1.89
N MET A 231 -13.93 10.92 0.77
CA MET A 231 -12.53 10.95 0.38
C MET A 231 -12.39 11.50 -1.03
N TYR A 232 -11.36 12.32 -1.23
CA TYR A 232 -10.98 12.84 -2.54
C TYR A 232 -9.47 12.73 -2.75
N GLY A 233 -9.06 12.32 -3.96
CA GLY A 233 -7.67 12.09 -4.32
C GLY A 233 -7.22 10.63 -4.11
N GLY A 234 -5.93 10.38 -4.32
CA GLY A 234 -5.37 9.03 -4.29
C GLY A 234 -5.82 8.17 -5.48
N ARG A 235 -5.73 6.85 -5.32
CA ARG A 235 -6.01 5.88 -6.40
C ARG A 235 -7.46 5.93 -6.92
N PHE A 236 -8.43 6.25 -6.07
CA PHE A 236 -9.85 6.16 -6.39
C PHE A 236 -10.52 7.53 -6.55
N VAL A 237 -9.80 8.56 -6.88
CA VAL A 237 -10.27 9.93 -7.10
C VAL A 237 -11.29 10.42 -6.08
N LYS A 238 -12.41 9.72 -5.87
CA LYS A 238 -13.43 10.03 -4.87
C LYS A 238 -14.09 8.76 -4.30
N GLU A 239 -14.42 8.79 -3.02
CA GLU A 239 -15.11 7.71 -2.31
C GLU A 239 -16.07 8.29 -1.28
N LEU A 240 -17.31 7.78 -1.24
CA LEU A 240 -18.31 8.09 -0.23
C LEU A 240 -18.56 6.85 0.61
N GLY A 241 -18.37 6.95 1.92
CA GLY A 241 -18.48 5.83 2.85
C GLY A 241 -19.52 6.07 3.94
N PHE A 242 -20.19 5.01 4.31
CA PHE A 242 -21.15 4.94 5.39
C PHE A 242 -20.75 3.83 6.35
N GLY A 243 -20.87 4.07 7.64
CA GLY A 243 -20.56 3.07 8.64
C GLY A 243 -21.46 3.15 9.84
N GLY A 244 -21.50 2.07 10.55
CA GLY A 244 -22.24 1.98 11.81
C GLY A 244 -21.63 0.92 12.70
N GLY A 245 -22.12 0.83 13.90
CA GLY A 245 -21.67 -0.18 14.84
C GLY A 245 -22.78 -0.60 15.78
N PHE A 246 -22.55 -1.73 16.44
CA PHE A 246 -23.34 -2.18 17.57
C PHE A 246 -22.38 -2.48 18.72
N HIS A 247 -22.49 -1.71 19.80
CA HIS A 247 -21.61 -1.77 20.95
C HIS A 247 -22.43 -2.22 22.16
N ALA A 248 -22.35 -3.51 22.49
CA ALA A 248 -23.10 -4.13 23.57
C ALA A 248 -22.16 -4.75 24.60
N GLY A 249 -21.88 -4.01 25.67
CA GLY A 249 -20.99 -4.47 26.75
C GLY A 249 -19.59 -4.77 26.23
N PRO A 250 -19.11 -6.03 26.32
CA PRO A 250 -17.78 -6.41 25.87
C PRO A 250 -17.67 -6.60 24.36
N ILE A 251 -18.79 -6.70 23.65
CA ILE A 251 -18.82 -6.97 22.21
C ILE A 251 -19.01 -5.67 21.45
N ILE A 252 -18.09 -5.40 20.55
CA ILE A 252 -18.15 -4.29 19.60
C ILE A 252 -18.21 -4.90 18.20
N TYR A 253 -19.23 -4.56 17.47
CA TYR A 253 -19.38 -4.89 16.05
C TYR A 253 -19.47 -3.62 15.25
N ASP A 254 -18.54 -3.42 14.31
CA ASP A 254 -18.50 -2.28 13.39
C ASP A 254 -18.60 -2.77 11.96
N TYR A 255 -19.32 -2.03 11.12
CA TYR A 255 -19.42 -2.27 9.69
C TYR A 255 -19.30 -0.96 8.91
N ALA A 256 -18.80 -1.05 7.70
CA ALA A 256 -18.76 0.06 6.78
C ALA A 256 -18.90 -0.43 5.33
N PHE A 257 -19.48 0.41 4.51
CA PHE A 257 -19.49 0.23 3.06
C PHE A 257 -19.20 1.55 2.36
N SER A 258 -18.63 1.49 1.16
CA SER A 258 -18.31 2.69 0.40
C SER A 258 -18.49 2.50 -1.09
N PHE A 259 -18.82 3.60 -1.77
CA PHE A 259 -18.92 3.72 -3.22
C PHE A 259 -17.70 4.44 -3.75
N ARG A 260 -17.01 3.82 -4.73
CA ARG A 260 -15.80 4.37 -5.33
C ARG A 260 -16.08 4.98 -6.69
N ASN A 261 -15.44 6.13 -6.96
CA ASN A 261 -15.54 6.89 -8.21
C ASN A 261 -16.97 7.25 -8.64
N GLY A 262 -17.89 7.28 -7.68
CA GLY A 262 -19.27 7.69 -7.82
C GLY A 262 -19.88 7.87 -6.46
N THR A 263 -20.92 8.70 -6.36
CA THR A 263 -21.62 8.99 -5.10
C THR A 263 -22.94 8.23 -4.97
N TRP A 264 -23.30 7.46 -6.00
CA TRP A 264 -24.56 6.72 -6.06
C TRP A 264 -24.42 5.45 -6.89
N ILE A 265 -25.36 4.52 -6.72
CA ILE A 265 -25.39 3.19 -7.33
C ILE A 265 -25.20 3.22 -8.84
N HIS A 266 -25.81 4.19 -9.54
CA HIS A 266 -25.70 4.31 -11.01
C HIS A 266 -24.35 4.88 -11.51
N SER A 267 -23.62 5.61 -10.65
CA SER A 267 -22.37 6.27 -11.03
C SER A 267 -21.11 5.63 -10.46
N MET A 268 -21.26 4.67 -9.55
CA MET A 268 -20.12 4.01 -8.89
C MET A 268 -19.39 3.07 -9.86
N LYS A 269 -18.05 3.05 -9.73
CA LYS A 269 -17.17 2.10 -10.43
C LYS A 269 -16.69 0.96 -9.53
N GLY A 270 -17.12 0.95 -8.26
CA GLY A 270 -16.78 -0.10 -7.31
C GLY A 270 -17.41 0.12 -5.95
N VAL A 271 -17.53 -0.97 -5.21
CA VAL A 271 -18.03 -1.01 -3.84
C VAL A 271 -16.99 -1.66 -2.93
N SER A 272 -16.86 -1.14 -1.71
CA SER A 272 -16.11 -1.81 -0.65
C SER A 272 -17.04 -2.06 0.53
N PHE A 273 -16.84 -3.20 1.14
CA PHE A 273 -17.49 -3.57 2.39
C PHE A 273 -16.43 -4.02 3.39
N SER A 274 -16.57 -3.59 4.64
CA SER A 274 -15.73 -4.03 5.74
C SER A 274 -16.57 -4.26 6.99
N PHE A 275 -16.15 -5.21 7.79
CA PHE A 275 -16.71 -5.44 9.11
C PHE A 275 -15.59 -5.78 10.10
N GLY A 276 -15.81 -5.46 11.35
CA GLY A 276 -14.90 -5.75 12.43
C GLY A 276 -15.66 -6.19 13.67
N VAL A 277 -15.11 -7.15 14.38
CA VAL A 277 -15.60 -7.59 15.68
C VAL A 277 -14.48 -7.46 16.68
N ALA A 278 -14.74 -6.81 17.80
CA ALA A 278 -13.81 -6.74 18.91
C ALA A 278 -14.50 -7.19 20.21
N ILE A 279 -13.76 -7.98 20.98
CA ILE A 279 -14.19 -8.37 22.32
C ILE A 279 -13.30 -7.64 23.31
N THR A 280 -13.90 -6.79 24.13
CA THR A 280 -13.19 -6.02 25.15
C THR A 280 -13.33 -6.72 26.51
N SER A 281 -12.58 -6.24 27.51
CA SER A 281 -12.70 -6.79 28.87
C SER A 281 -14.12 -6.62 29.43
N PHE A 282 -14.60 -7.66 30.11
CA PHE A 282 -15.89 -7.63 30.83
C PHE A 282 -15.93 -6.62 32.01
N LYS A 283 -14.79 -6.13 32.46
CA LYS A 283 -14.74 -5.00 33.39
C LYS A 283 -15.11 -3.76 32.59
N GLY A 284 -16.35 -3.28 32.76
CA GLY A 284 -16.92 -2.16 32.05
C GLY A 284 -15.91 -1.04 31.90
N ARG A 285 -15.81 -0.52 30.70
CA ARG A 285 -15.04 0.67 30.36
C ARG A 285 -15.63 1.80 31.21
N LYS A 286 -15.05 2.06 32.37
CA LYS A 286 -15.29 3.31 33.08
C LYS A 286 -14.73 4.38 32.14
N ASP A 287 -15.60 5.02 31.39
CA ASP A 287 -15.27 6.25 30.68
C ASP A 287 -14.74 7.20 31.75
N LYS A 288 -13.42 7.23 31.90
CA LYS A 288 -12.76 8.32 32.62
C LYS A 288 -12.91 9.53 31.71
N VAL A 289 -14.08 10.14 31.76
CA VAL A 289 -14.22 11.55 31.42
C VAL A 289 -13.33 12.27 32.45
N PRO A 290 -12.22 12.90 32.04
CA PRO A 290 -11.48 13.73 32.99
C PRO A 290 -12.44 14.79 33.50
N PRO A 291 -12.45 15.06 34.83
CA PRO A 291 -13.30 16.13 35.36
C PRO A 291 -12.93 17.42 34.64
N SER A 292 -13.94 18.10 34.14
CA SER A 292 -13.84 19.45 33.62
C SER A 292 -13.25 20.35 34.74
N GLN A 293 -12.02 20.78 34.58
CA GLN A 293 -11.44 21.95 35.27
C GLN A 293 -11.49 23.15 34.32
#